data_6f00e44476224ab556f16cdb83c30829
#
_entry.id   6f00e44476224ab556f16cdb83c30829
#
_cell.length_a   1.000
_cell.length_b   1.000
_cell.length_c   1.000
_cell.angle_alpha   90.00
_cell.angle_beta   90.00
_cell.angle_gamma   90.00
#
_symmetry.space_group_name_H-M   'P 1'
#
loop_
_entity.id
_entity.type
_entity.pdbx_description
1 polymer ?
#
loop_
_entity_poly.entity_id
_entity_poly.type
_entity_poly.pdbx_seq_one_letter_code
_entity_poly.pdbx_strand_id
1 'polypeptide(L)'
;LLGASKIPHMGWNSVEWTGKPEGFVPGTPSGAYFYFVHSYALFDSPFAAGRTILEDQPFVSMILRDNVAGFQFHPERSGPEGLALLRSTASFIRGGHA
;
A
#
# COMPACT_ATOMS: atom_id res chain seq x y z
N LEU A 1 1.64 -11.24 15.62
CA LEU A 1 1.62 -11.63 14.23
C LEU A 1 3.04 -11.88 13.73
N LEU A 2 3.23 -13.00 13.05
CA LEU A 2 4.49 -13.27 12.40
C LEU A 2 4.74 -12.20 11.33
N GLY A 3 5.97 -11.66 11.32
CA GLY A 3 6.32 -10.65 10.33
C GLY A 3 5.86 -9.25 10.65
N ALA A 4 5.25 -9.04 11.82
CA ALA A 4 4.83 -7.72 12.26
C ALA A 4 5.67 -7.27 13.44
N SER A 5 5.95 -5.98 13.52
CA SER A 5 6.72 -5.40 14.60
C SER A 5 6.20 -4.00 14.88
N LYS A 6 6.38 -3.54 16.11
CA LYS A 6 5.94 -2.22 16.49
C LYS A 6 6.95 -1.18 16.01
N ILE A 7 6.54 -0.39 15.03
CA ILE A 7 7.36 0.66 14.44
C ILE A 7 6.51 1.93 14.37
N PRO A 8 6.64 2.86 15.32
CA PRO A 8 5.87 4.10 15.24
C PRO A 8 6.21 4.85 13.95
N HIS A 9 5.19 5.20 13.19
CA HIS A 9 5.37 5.87 11.91
C HIS A 9 4.25 6.89 11.73
N MET A 10 4.62 8.15 11.64
CA MET A 10 3.67 9.23 11.44
C MET A 10 4.25 10.20 10.44
N GLY A 11 3.50 10.48 9.38
CA GLY A 11 3.91 11.43 8.38
C GLY A 11 3.86 10.85 6.98
N TRP A 12 4.42 11.57 6.03
CA TRP A 12 4.39 11.20 4.62
C TRP A 12 5.62 10.34 4.27
N ASN A 13 5.38 9.29 3.51
CA ASN A 13 6.46 8.44 3.02
C ASN A 13 6.06 7.86 1.67
N SER A 14 7.05 7.44 0.90
CA SER A 14 6.79 6.94 -0.44
C SER A 14 6.44 5.46 -0.45
N VAL A 15 5.73 5.05 -1.49
CA VAL A 15 5.33 3.65 -1.70
C VAL A 15 5.85 3.21 -3.06
N GLU A 16 6.55 2.08 -3.09
CA GLU A 16 7.00 1.44 -4.31
C GLU A 16 6.05 0.29 -4.64
N TRP A 17 5.58 0.25 -5.87
CA TRP A 17 4.66 -0.80 -6.31
C TRP A 17 5.46 -2.03 -6.70
N THR A 18 5.71 -2.90 -5.74
CA THR A 18 6.48 -4.12 -5.96
C THR A 18 5.62 -5.32 -5.60
N GLY A 19 5.54 -6.28 -6.51
CA GLY A 19 4.76 -7.49 -6.27
C GLY A 19 3.27 -7.34 -6.49
N LYS A 20 2.84 -6.24 -7.12
CA LYS A 20 1.41 -6.04 -7.38
C LYS A 20 0.89 -7.09 -8.34
N PRO A 21 -0.39 -7.49 -8.21
CA PRO A 21 -0.95 -8.49 -9.09
C PRO A 21 -1.07 -7.97 -10.52
N GLU A 22 -1.02 -8.91 -11.47
CA GLU A 22 -1.18 -8.60 -12.86
C GLU A 22 -2.55 -7.98 -13.12
N GLY A 23 -2.58 -6.93 -13.93
CA GLY A 23 -3.82 -6.24 -14.23
C GLY A 23 -4.15 -5.10 -13.29
N PHE A 24 -3.45 -4.98 -12.18
CA PHE A 24 -3.67 -3.87 -11.27
C PHE A 24 -2.80 -2.69 -11.68
N VAL A 25 -3.45 -1.57 -11.94
CA VAL A 25 -2.79 -0.31 -12.27
C VAL A 25 -3.11 0.69 -11.16
N PRO A 26 -2.11 1.06 -10.32
CA PRO A 26 -2.40 1.90 -9.15
C PRO A 26 -2.95 3.30 -9.46
N GLY A 27 -2.69 3.81 -10.65
CA GLY A 27 -3.12 5.16 -11.01
C GLY A 27 -2.19 6.25 -10.51
N THR A 28 -1.10 5.88 -9.87
CA THR A 28 -0.11 6.80 -9.34
C THR A 28 1.26 6.14 -9.49
N PRO A 29 2.33 6.89 -9.75
CA PRO A 29 3.63 6.28 -10.01
C PRO A 29 4.25 5.69 -8.75
N SER A 30 5.16 4.74 -8.95
CA SER A 30 6.01 4.25 -7.88
C SER A 30 6.81 5.40 -7.30
N GLY A 31 6.91 5.46 -5.99
CA GLY A 31 7.58 6.57 -5.31
C GLY A 31 6.63 7.70 -4.90
N ALA A 32 5.35 7.59 -5.22
CA ALA A 32 4.37 8.58 -4.76
C ALA A 32 4.27 8.55 -3.25
N TYR A 33 3.97 9.70 -2.66
CA TYR A 33 3.92 9.85 -1.20
C TYR A 33 2.52 9.71 -0.69
N PHE A 34 2.39 8.98 0.43
CA PHE A 34 1.13 8.76 1.12
C PHE A 34 1.30 9.05 2.60
N TYR A 35 0.20 9.33 3.29
CA TYR A 35 0.22 9.67 4.70
C TYR A 35 0.09 8.42 5.57
N PHE A 36 1.04 8.25 6.48
CA PHE A 36 1.10 7.09 7.36
C PHE A 36 0.85 7.51 8.81
N VAL A 37 0.03 6.74 9.51
CA VAL A 37 -0.08 6.79 10.96
C VAL A 37 -0.32 5.37 11.42
N HIS A 38 0.72 4.71 11.92
CA HIS A 38 0.58 3.34 12.40
C HIS A 38 1.71 3.01 13.36
N SER A 39 1.49 1.99 14.18
CA SER A 39 2.49 1.55 15.16
C SER A 39 3.04 0.17 14.87
N TYR A 40 2.41 -0.58 13.99
CA TYR A 40 2.84 -1.93 13.64
C TYR A 40 3.01 -2.02 12.13
N ALA A 41 3.99 -2.81 11.72
CA ALA A 41 4.27 -3.01 10.31
C ALA A 41 4.39 -4.49 10.00
N LEU A 42 3.90 -4.88 8.82
CA LEU A 42 4.05 -6.23 8.29
C LEU A 42 5.26 -6.23 7.38
N PHE A 43 6.26 -7.06 7.70
CA PHE A 43 7.51 -7.02 6.97
C PHE A 43 7.48 -7.80 5.67
N ASP A 44 6.60 -8.79 5.56
CA ASP A 44 6.49 -9.55 4.32
C ASP A 44 5.11 -10.16 4.17
N SER A 45 4.70 -10.37 2.92
CA SER A 45 3.44 -11.00 2.60
C SER A 45 3.48 -11.45 1.14
N PRO A 46 2.94 -12.65 0.83
CA PRO A 46 2.83 -13.06 -0.57
C PRO A 46 1.86 -12.20 -1.37
N PHE A 47 1.06 -11.37 -0.70
CA PHE A 47 0.09 -10.51 -1.35
C PHE A 47 0.52 -9.05 -1.34
N ALA A 48 1.79 -8.77 -1.05
CA ALA A 48 2.31 -7.41 -1.04
C ALA A 48 2.20 -6.78 -2.43
N ALA A 49 1.59 -5.61 -2.50
CA ALA A 49 1.47 -4.84 -3.73
C ALA A 49 2.26 -3.54 -3.66
N GLY A 50 2.61 -3.10 -2.46
CA GLY A 50 3.42 -1.91 -2.26
C GLY A 50 4.32 -2.06 -1.05
N ARG A 51 5.49 -1.42 -1.09
CA ARG A 51 6.45 -1.45 -0.01
C ARG A 51 6.98 -0.07 0.27
N THR A 52 7.33 0.17 1.53
CA THR A 52 7.86 1.45 1.98
C THR A 52 9.06 1.19 2.87
N ILE A 53 10.00 2.11 2.90
CA ILE A 53 11.18 2.01 3.76
C ILE A 53 11.10 3.07 4.83
N LEU A 54 11.21 2.65 6.09
CA LEU A 54 11.26 3.55 7.24
C LEU A 54 12.54 3.25 8.01
N GLU A 55 13.43 4.26 8.12
CA GLU A 55 14.70 4.12 8.82
C GLU A 55 15.47 2.87 8.37
N ASP A 56 15.59 2.73 7.05
CA ASP A 56 16.29 1.61 6.40
C ASP A 56 15.60 0.26 6.56
N GLN A 57 14.40 0.23 7.15
CA GLN A 57 13.64 -1.01 7.34
C GLN A 57 12.48 -1.06 6.34
N PRO A 58 12.51 -1.97 5.36
CA PRO A 58 11.38 -2.10 4.43
C PRO A 58 10.21 -2.83 5.10
N PHE A 59 9.00 -2.41 4.74
CA PHE A 59 7.79 -3.09 5.20
C PHE A 59 6.74 -3.04 4.12
N VAL A 60 5.72 -3.90 4.26
CA VAL A 60 4.60 -3.97 3.32
C VAL A 60 3.63 -2.83 3.63
N SER A 61 3.42 -1.95 2.67
CA SER A 61 2.51 -0.81 2.85
C SER A 61 1.13 -1.05 2.24
N MET A 62 1.02 -2.00 1.33
CA MET A 62 -0.28 -2.37 0.75
C MET A 62 -0.30 -3.85 0.42
N ILE A 63 -1.42 -4.52 0.73
CA ILE A 63 -1.67 -5.87 0.26
C ILE A 63 -2.88 -5.85 -0.67
N LEU A 64 -2.88 -6.75 -1.65
CA LEU A 64 -3.98 -6.86 -2.58
C LEU A 64 -4.13 -8.31 -3.00
N ARG A 65 -5.29 -8.88 -2.74
CA ARG A 65 -5.59 -10.25 -3.09
C ARG A 65 -7.06 -10.35 -3.48
N ASP A 66 -7.32 -10.78 -4.72
CA ASP A 66 -8.67 -10.96 -5.22
C ASP A 66 -9.50 -9.69 -5.01
N ASN A 67 -10.47 -9.74 -4.09
CA ASN A 67 -11.32 -8.59 -3.81
C ASN A 67 -11.06 -7.97 -2.44
N VAL A 68 -9.84 -8.18 -1.91
CA VAL A 68 -9.46 -7.65 -0.61
C VAL A 68 -8.23 -6.76 -0.76
N ALA A 69 -8.31 -5.54 -0.23
CA ALA A 69 -7.19 -4.63 -0.22
C ALA A 69 -6.96 -4.12 1.20
N GLY A 70 -5.68 -4.01 1.58
CA GLY A 70 -5.31 -3.46 2.87
C GLY A 70 -4.18 -2.46 2.70
N PHE A 71 -4.25 -1.37 3.48
CA PHE A 71 -3.28 -0.29 3.42
C PHE A 71 -2.73 -0.01 4.81
N GLN A 72 -1.42 0.22 4.92
CA GLN A 72 -0.82 0.74 6.14
C GLN A 72 -0.92 2.26 6.19
N PHE A 73 -1.11 2.91 5.06
CA PHE A 73 -1.28 4.35 4.99
C PHE A 73 -2.76 4.69 4.85
N HIS A 74 -3.06 5.98 4.87
CA HIS A 74 -4.42 6.48 4.73
C HIS A 74 -4.61 7.11 3.35
N PRO A 75 -5.11 6.35 2.36
CA PRO A 75 -5.31 6.91 1.02
C PRO A 75 -6.25 8.10 1.04
N GLU A 76 -7.26 8.05 1.90
CA GLU A 76 -8.25 9.13 1.97
C GLU A 76 -7.64 10.44 2.49
N ARG A 77 -6.46 10.39 3.11
CA ARG A 77 -5.74 11.56 3.60
C ARG A 77 -4.48 11.86 2.83
N SER A 78 -4.30 11.20 1.70
CA SER A 78 -3.04 11.27 0.96
C SER A 78 -3.15 12.12 -0.30
N GLY A 79 -4.15 13.00 -0.37
CA GLY A 79 -4.28 13.92 -1.49
C GLY A 79 -4.71 13.26 -2.78
N PRO A 80 -4.39 13.90 -3.93
CA PRO A 80 -4.81 13.37 -5.23
C PRO A 80 -4.29 11.96 -5.52
N GLU A 81 -3.07 11.64 -5.09
CA GLU A 81 -2.50 10.31 -5.30
C GLU A 81 -3.29 9.26 -4.52
N GLY A 82 -3.71 9.59 -3.30
CA GLY A 82 -4.52 8.69 -2.51
C GLY A 82 -5.87 8.41 -3.14
N LEU A 83 -6.52 9.45 -3.66
CA LEU A 83 -7.80 9.29 -4.35
C LEU A 83 -7.66 8.48 -5.62
N ALA A 84 -6.59 8.71 -6.38
CA ALA A 84 -6.33 7.94 -7.59
C ALA A 84 -6.14 6.46 -7.27
N LEU A 85 -5.40 6.17 -6.20
CA LEU A 85 -5.18 4.79 -5.77
C LEU A 85 -6.49 4.13 -5.34
N LEU A 86 -7.32 4.84 -4.59
CA LEU A 86 -8.62 4.30 -4.16
C LEU A 86 -9.50 3.96 -5.34
N ARG A 87 -9.54 4.83 -6.35
CA ARG A 87 -10.33 4.56 -7.56
C ARG A 87 -9.81 3.33 -8.30
N SER A 88 -8.50 3.25 -8.46
CA SER A 88 -7.88 2.12 -9.14
C SER A 88 -8.12 0.83 -8.40
N THR A 89 -8.00 0.85 -7.07
CA THR A 89 -8.23 -0.33 -6.24
C THR A 89 -9.67 -0.77 -6.30
N ALA A 90 -10.61 0.16 -6.22
CA ALA A 90 -12.03 -0.16 -6.28
C ALA A 90 -12.39 -0.75 -7.65
N SER A 91 -11.83 -0.21 -8.72
CA SER A 91 -12.06 -0.72 -10.07
C SER A 91 -11.54 -2.14 -10.20
N PHE A 92 -10.34 -2.40 -9.69
CA PHE A 92 -9.74 -3.74 -9.74
C PHE A 92 -10.59 -4.76 -8.98
N ILE A 93 -11.01 -4.39 -7.76
CA ILE A 93 -11.80 -5.28 -6.90
C ILE A 93 -13.15 -5.59 -7.53
N ARG A 94 -13.77 -4.62 -8.20
CA ARG A 94 -15.10 -4.80 -8.82
C ARG A 94 -15.07 -5.59 -10.11
N GLY A 95 -13.94 -6.17 -10.44
CA GLY A 95 -13.85 -7.04 -11.58
C GLY A 95 -13.03 -6.51 -12.74
N GLY A 96 -12.31 -5.42 -12.52
CA GLY A 96 -11.41 -4.89 -13.54
C GLY A 96 -10.29 -5.85 -13.88
N HIS A 97 -10.10 -6.88 -13.07
CA HIS A 97 -9.08 -7.89 -13.26
C HIS A 97 -9.63 -9.17 -13.88
N ALA A 98 -10.92 -9.26 -14.00
CA ALA A 98 -11.57 -10.49 -14.47
C ALA A 98 -11.54 -10.62 -15.98
#